data_177d4bc59897ffef5c3b11000623b97a
#
_entry.id   177d4bc59897ffef5c3b11000623b97a
#
_cell.length_a   1.000
_cell.length_b   1.000
_cell.length_c   1.000
_cell.angle_alpha   90.00
_cell.angle_beta   90.00
_cell.angle_gamma   90.00
#
_symmetry.space_group_name_H-M   'P 1'
#
loop_
_entity.id
_entity.type
_entity.pdbx_description
1 polymer ?
#
loop_
_entity_poly.entity_id
_entity_poly.type
_entity_poly.pdbx_seq_one_letter_code
_entity_poly.pdbx_strand_id
1 'polypeptide(L)'
;MHTQKGSLTMAVIIVSNCLLGCTCRYKGDDCRNEQILKLAENNTIIGVCPEQMGGLSTPRDPSEIVDDKVISSAGRDVTAEYMRGAETALFLAELNHADFAILKAKSPSCGKGLIYDGTFTGNKIPGDGVTVQLFKKHNIPVFTEDELDLLPL
;
A
#
# COMPACT_ATOMS: atom_id res chain seq x y z
N MET A 1 2.50 26.30 17.54
CA MET A 1 1.56 25.49 16.77
C MET A 1 1.47 24.08 17.35
N HIS A 2 0.35 23.51 17.33
CA HIS A 2 0.15 22.16 17.83
C HIS A 2 -0.98 21.49 17.05
N THR A 3 -0.95 20.17 16.98
CA THR A 3 -2.02 19.42 16.38
C THR A 3 -3.17 19.25 17.35
N GLN A 4 -4.35 19.22 16.83
CA GLN A 4 -5.52 18.91 17.63
C GLN A 4 -5.54 17.41 17.94
N LYS A 5 -6.10 17.06 19.07
CA LYS A 5 -6.21 15.69 19.49
C LYS A 5 -7.13 14.94 18.54
N GLY A 6 -6.62 13.86 17.93
CA GLY A 6 -7.38 13.02 17.02
C GLY A 6 -7.47 13.54 15.60
N SER A 7 -6.89 14.71 15.30
CA SER A 7 -6.84 15.24 13.94
C SER A 7 -5.53 15.93 13.67
N LEU A 8 -5.17 16.02 12.39
CA LEU A 8 -3.93 16.63 11.92
C LEU A 8 -4.27 17.78 11.00
N THR A 9 -3.63 18.97 11.23
CA THR A 9 -3.84 20.14 10.37
C THR A 9 -3.08 20.04 9.06
N MET A 10 -1.89 19.40 9.09
CA MET A 10 -1.12 19.06 7.89
C MET A 10 -0.47 17.72 8.15
N ALA A 11 -0.89 16.73 7.44
CA ALA A 11 -0.36 15.37 7.58
C ALA A 11 0.65 15.07 6.48
N VAL A 12 1.57 14.15 6.79
CA VAL A 12 2.43 13.51 5.79
C VAL A 12 1.86 12.11 5.59
N ILE A 13 1.44 11.83 4.38
CA ILE A 13 0.67 10.62 4.06
C ILE A 13 1.39 9.80 2.99
N ILE A 14 1.65 8.54 3.30
CA ILE A 14 2.15 7.58 2.29
C ILE A 14 0.93 7.07 1.51
N VAL A 15 0.98 7.10 0.19
CA VAL A 15 -0.15 6.68 -0.65
C VAL A 15 0.34 5.74 -1.74
N SER A 16 -0.39 4.65 -1.97
CA SER A 16 -0.13 3.78 -3.12
C SER A 16 -0.19 4.57 -4.42
N ASN A 17 0.85 4.52 -5.23
CA ASN A 17 0.94 5.31 -6.47
C ASN A 17 -0.23 5.08 -7.41
N CYS A 18 -0.78 3.86 -7.48
CA CYS A 18 -1.91 3.59 -8.36
C CYS A 18 -3.15 4.41 -7.97
N LEU A 19 -3.32 4.74 -6.69
CA LEU A 19 -4.42 5.58 -6.24
C LEU A 19 -4.25 7.05 -6.65
N LEU A 20 -3.02 7.45 -6.96
CA LEU A 20 -2.70 8.80 -7.46
C LEU A 20 -2.81 8.91 -8.98
N GLY A 21 -3.04 7.82 -9.67
CA GLY A 21 -3.15 7.78 -11.12
C GLY A 21 -1.91 7.25 -11.83
N CYS A 22 -0.90 6.77 -11.11
CA CYS A 22 0.26 6.14 -11.72
C CYS A 22 -0.11 4.76 -12.28
N THR A 23 0.29 4.47 -13.50
CA THR A 23 -0.06 3.22 -14.18
C THR A 23 0.92 2.11 -13.77
N CYS A 24 0.94 1.83 -12.47
CA CYS A 24 1.93 0.93 -11.85
C CYS A 24 1.34 -0.40 -11.36
N ARG A 25 0.04 -0.64 -11.58
CA ARG A 25 -0.55 -1.94 -11.24
C ARG A 25 -0.02 -3.02 -12.17
N TYR A 26 -0.19 -4.29 -11.76
CA TYR A 26 0.37 -5.41 -12.52
C TYR A 26 -0.08 -5.43 -13.99
N LYS A 27 -1.28 -4.92 -14.30
CA LYS A 27 -1.78 -4.80 -15.67
C LYS A 27 -1.23 -3.59 -16.42
N GLY A 28 -0.54 -2.67 -15.74
CA GLY A 28 -0.12 -1.41 -16.32
C GLY A 28 -1.21 -0.33 -16.30
N ASP A 29 -2.22 -0.49 -15.46
CA ASP A 29 -3.29 0.49 -15.28
C ASP A 29 -3.16 1.17 -13.91
N ASP A 30 -4.13 2.02 -13.57
CA ASP A 30 -4.18 2.74 -12.30
C ASP A 30 -5.52 2.52 -11.60
N CYS A 31 -5.62 3.05 -10.37
CA CYS A 31 -6.85 3.12 -9.59
C CYS A 31 -7.06 4.55 -9.07
N ARG A 32 -6.84 5.55 -9.93
CA ARG A 32 -6.93 6.95 -9.56
C ARG A 32 -8.16 7.25 -8.71
N ASN A 33 -7.95 7.94 -7.59
CA ASN A 33 -9.01 8.28 -6.65
C ASN A 33 -8.99 9.80 -6.43
N GLU A 34 -10.04 10.48 -6.86
CA GLU A 34 -10.10 11.94 -6.81
C GLU A 34 -10.16 12.47 -5.38
N GLN A 35 -10.79 11.75 -4.46
CA GLN A 35 -10.84 12.17 -3.05
C GLN A 35 -9.46 12.15 -2.43
N ILE A 36 -8.65 11.16 -2.76
CA ILE A 36 -7.26 11.08 -2.28
C ILE A 36 -6.43 12.20 -2.88
N LEU A 37 -6.59 12.48 -4.17
CA LEU A 37 -5.86 13.56 -4.83
C LEU A 37 -6.16 14.92 -4.20
N LYS A 38 -7.38 15.14 -3.74
CA LYS A 38 -7.74 16.37 -3.03
C LYS A 38 -6.99 16.55 -1.72
N LEU A 39 -6.56 15.47 -1.09
CA LEU A 39 -5.80 15.58 0.16
C LEU A 39 -4.49 16.32 -0.05
N ALA A 40 -3.93 16.31 -1.27
CA ALA A 40 -2.68 17.01 -1.58
C ALA A 40 -2.80 18.52 -1.48
N GLU A 41 -4.01 19.07 -1.46
CA GLU A 41 -4.21 20.51 -1.30
C GLU A 41 -3.77 21.01 0.08
N ASN A 42 -3.92 20.17 1.11
CA ASN A 42 -3.63 20.56 2.50
C ASN A 42 -2.68 19.61 3.22
N ASN A 43 -2.13 18.62 2.52
CA ASN A 43 -1.26 17.61 3.13
C ASN A 43 -0.10 17.29 2.19
N THR A 44 0.96 16.74 2.75
CA THR A 44 2.07 16.22 1.95
C THR A 44 1.80 14.77 1.58
N ILE A 45 1.81 14.48 0.29
CA ILE A 45 1.58 13.12 -0.24
C ILE A 45 2.91 12.55 -0.71
N ILE A 46 3.22 11.35 -0.26
CA ILE A 46 4.40 10.61 -0.71
C ILE A 46 3.90 9.33 -1.35
N GLY A 47 4.06 9.23 -2.68
CA GLY A 47 3.60 8.07 -3.43
C GLY A 47 4.58 6.93 -3.39
N VAL A 48 4.08 5.72 -3.23
CA VAL A 48 4.89 4.50 -3.25
C VAL A 48 4.20 3.42 -4.09
N CYS A 49 5.00 2.62 -4.77
CA CYS A 49 4.56 1.34 -5.34
C CYS A 49 5.57 0.29 -4.88
N PRO A 50 5.29 -0.39 -3.76
CA PRO A 50 6.26 -1.34 -3.22
C PRO A 50 6.64 -2.44 -4.20
N GLU A 51 5.74 -2.87 -5.07
CA GLU A 51 6.05 -3.89 -6.06
C GLU A 51 7.11 -3.41 -7.05
N GLN A 52 6.96 -2.19 -7.59
CA GLN A 52 7.99 -1.61 -8.45
C GLN A 52 9.27 -1.31 -7.68
N MET A 53 9.17 -0.81 -6.46
CA MET A 53 10.33 -0.53 -5.61
C MET A 53 11.11 -1.80 -5.25
N GLY A 54 10.45 -2.93 -5.25
CA GLY A 54 11.09 -4.23 -5.04
C GLY A 54 11.75 -4.82 -6.28
N GLY A 55 11.61 -4.16 -7.43
CA GLY A 55 12.25 -4.58 -8.67
C GLY A 55 11.33 -5.33 -9.63
N LEU A 56 10.03 -5.34 -9.40
CA LEU A 56 9.10 -5.99 -10.32
C LEU A 56 8.75 -5.05 -11.47
N SER A 57 8.66 -5.61 -12.67
CA SER A 57 8.32 -4.84 -13.87
C SER A 57 6.84 -4.50 -13.94
N THR A 58 6.48 -3.58 -14.81
CA THR A 58 5.10 -3.27 -15.16
C THR A 58 4.97 -3.33 -16.69
N PRO A 59 4.11 -4.18 -17.27
CA PRO A 59 3.22 -5.13 -16.59
C PRO A 59 3.96 -6.32 -15.99
N ARG A 60 3.27 -7.06 -15.15
CA ARG A 60 3.81 -8.24 -14.50
C ARG A 60 2.68 -9.22 -14.17
N ASP A 61 3.03 -10.47 -13.87
CA ASP A 61 2.05 -11.43 -13.43
C ASP A 61 1.50 -11.03 -12.06
N PRO A 62 0.21 -11.23 -11.80
CA PRO A 62 -0.34 -11.01 -10.46
C PRO A 62 0.24 -12.04 -9.50
N SER A 63 0.33 -11.66 -8.23
CA SER A 63 0.85 -12.52 -7.18
C SER A 63 -0.14 -12.60 -6.04
N GLU A 64 -0.05 -13.68 -5.25
CA GLU A 64 -0.84 -13.85 -4.03
C GLU A 64 0.03 -14.41 -2.92
N ILE A 65 -0.37 -14.17 -1.69
CA ILE A 65 0.35 -14.71 -0.54
C ILE A 65 -0.09 -16.16 -0.35
N VAL A 66 0.91 -17.06 -0.33
CA VAL A 66 0.72 -18.50 -0.11
C VAL A 66 1.59 -18.87 1.09
N ASP A 67 0.96 -19.15 2.21
CA ASP A 67 1.64 -19.35 3.49
C ASP A 67 2.47 -18.09 3.83
N ASP A 68 3.77 -18.22 4.00
CA ASP A 68 4.66 -17.09 4.31
C ASP A 68 5.32 -16.49 3.07
N LYS A 69 4.90 -16.90 1.88
CA LYS A 69 5.55 -16.51 0.63
C LYS A 69 4.61 -15.77 -0.28
N VAL A 70 5.19 -14.98 -1.18
CA VAL A 70 4.44 -14.34 -2.27
C VAL A 70 4.81 -15.06 -3.55
N ILE A 71 3.80 -15.63 -4.20
CA ILE A 71 3.98 -16.46 -5.41
C ILE A 71 3.23 -15.82 -6.56
N SER A 72 3.87 -15.70 -7.72
CA SER A 72 3.23 -15.17 -8.92
C SER A 72 2.33 -16.23 -9.56
N SER A 73 1.41 -15.79 -10.42
CA SER A 73 0.53 -16.72 -11.16
C SER A 73 1.31 -17.68 -12.05
N ALA A 74 2.56 -17.34 -12.40
CA ALA A 74 3.46 -18.21 -13.14
C ALA A 74 4.24 -19.17 -12.24
N GLY A 75 3.99 -19.17 -10.93
CA GLY A 75 4.63 -20.06 -9.97
C GLY A 75 5.97 -19.60 -9.45
N ARG A 76 6.37 -18.35 -9.75
CA ARG A 76 7.65 -17.81 -9.25
C ARG A 76 7.51 -17.30 -7.83
N ASP A 77 8.50 -17.58 -6.99
CA ASP A 77 8.60 -17.01 -5.66
C ASP A 77 9.16 -15.58 -5.78
N VAL A 78 8.33 -14.59 -5.48
CA VAL A 78 8.69 -13.17 -5.54
C VAL A 78 8.71 -12.54 -4.15
N THR A 79 8.82 -13.35 -3.12
CA THR A 79 8.83 -12.90 -1.72
C THR A 79 9.93 -11.86 -1.48
N ALA A 80 11.15 -12.10 -1.98
CA ALA A 80 12.26 -11.17 -1.77
C ALA A 80 11.97 -9.79 -2.36
N GLU A 81 11.37 -9.74 -3.55
CA GLU A 81 10.99 -8.49 -4.19
C GLU A 81 9.92 -7.76 -3.38
N TYR A 82 8.90 -8.47 -2.90
CA TYR A 82 7.86 -7.87 -2.06
C TYR A 82 8.42 -7.35 -0.74
N MET A 83 9.31 -8.10 -0.11
CA MET A 83 9.95 -7.66 1.14
C MET A 83 10.82 -6.43 0.92
N ARG A 84 11.61 -6.41 -0.15
CA ARG A 84 12.46 -5.26 -0.49
C ARG A 84 11.62 -4.02 -0.73
N GLY A 85 10.51 -4.17 -1.46
CA GLY A 85 9.60 -3.05 -1.73
C GLY A 85 8.94 -2.53 -0.47
N ALA A 86 8.51 -3.43 0.42
CA ALA A 86 7.92 -3.03 1.70
C ALA A 86 8.93 -2.28 2.56
N GLU A 87 10.16 -2.76 2.62
CA GLU A 87 11.24 -2.11 3.39
C GLU A 87 11.57 -0.72 2.82
N THR A 88 11.58 -0.58 1.51
CA THR A 88 11.82 0.72 0.86
C THR A 88 10.68 1.69 1.19
N ALA A 89 9.43 1.24 1.11
CA ALA A 89 8.29 2.07 1.47
C ALA A 89 8.33 2.49 2.94
N LEU A 90 8.69 1.59 3.83
CA LEU A 90 8.87 1.90 5.25
C LEU A 90 9.98 2.93 5.46
N PHE A 91 11.11 2.76 4.79
CA PHE A 91 12.22 3.71 4.87
C PHE A 91 11.75 5.13 4.50
N LEU A 92 11.00 5.26 3.40
CA LEU A 92 10.47 6.56 2.99
C LEU A 92 9.48 7.12 4.01
N ALA A 93 8.66 6.27 4.60
CA ALA A 93 7.70 6.69 5.61
C ALA A 93 8.42 7.22 6.85
N GLU A 94 9.44 6.52 7.32
CA GLU A 94 10.19 6.93 8.52
C GLU A 94 11.05 8.16 8.26
N LEU A 95 11.70 8.22 7.10
CA LEU A 95 12.51 9.36 6.71
C LEU A 95 11.71 10.66 6.69
N ASN A 96 10.46 10.58 6.27
CA ASN A 96 9.59 11.75 6.14
C ASN A 96 8.64 11.93 7.32
N HIS A 97 8.78 11.14 8.37
CA HIS A 97 7.91 11.19 9.56
C HIS A 97 6.43 11.09 9.17
N ALA A 98 6.10 10.11 8.35
CA ALA A 98 4.74 9.93 7.89
C ALA A 98 3.77 9.70 9.05
N ASP A 99 2.61 10.33 8.97
CA ASP A 99 1.59 10.23 10.01
C ASP A 99 0.72 8.98 9.83
N PHE A 100 0.43 8.63 8.59
CA PHE A 100 -0.32 7.42 8.26
C PHE A 100 -0.16 7.10 6.77
N ALA A 101 -0.73 5.98 6.34
CA ALA A 101 -0.69 5.56 4.96
C ALA A 101 -2.09 5.25 4.44
N ILE A 102 -2.32 5.50 3.15
CA ILE A 102 -3.51 5.05 2.43
C ILE A 102 -3.02 4.12 1.33
N LEU A 103 -3.30 2.84 1.47
CA LEU A 103 -2.76 1.80 0.60
C LEU A 103 -3.88 1.06 -0.12
N LYS A 104 -3.60 0.64 -1.36
CA LYS A 104 -4.57 -0.01 -2.24
C LYS A 104 -5.09 -1.30 -1.62
N ALA A 105 -6.40 -1.42 -1.45
CA ALA A 105 -7.05 -2.59 -0.88
C ALA A 105 -6.79 -3.86 -1.70
N LYS A 106 -6.73 -4.99 -1.00
CA LYS A 106 -6.69 -6.37 -1.54
C LYS A 106 -5.38 -6.76 -2.22
N SER A 107 -4.43 -5.85 -2.37
CA SER A 107 -3.13 -6.15 -2.95
C SER A 107 -2.31 -7.06 -2.03
N PRO A 108 -1.49 -7.98 -2.56
CA PRO A 108 -0.59 -8.78 -1.72
C PRO A 108 0.50 -7.94 -1.06
N SER A 109 0.75 -6.72 -1.54
CA SER A 109 1.66 -5.77 -0.89
C SER A 109 0.91 -4.80 0.00
N CYS A 110 -0.12 -4.13 -0.53
CA CYS A 110 -0.76 -2.96 0.08
C CYS A 110 -2.10 -3.26 0.73
N GLY A 111 -2.65 -4.46 0.60
CA GLY A 111 -3.98 -4.80 1.11
C GLY A 111 -4.04 -4.84 2.63
N LYS A 112 -5.11 -4.29 3.18
CA LYS A 112 -5.33 -4.27 4.63
C LYS A 112 -6.63 -4.99 4.97
N GLY A 113 -6.56 -5.94 5.87
CA GLY A 113 -7.70 -6.66 6.42
C GLY A 113 -8.28 -7.75 5.53
N LEU A 114 -8.06 -7.67 4.23
CA LEU A 114 -8.59 -8.64 3.26
C LEU A 114 -7.59 -8.79 2.11
N ILE A 115 -7.23 -10.02 1.81
CA ILE A 115 -6.30 -10.37 0.72
C ILE A 115 -6.82 -11.60 -0.01
N TYR A 116 -6.29 -11.88 -1.19
CA TYR A 116 -6.60 -13.11 -1.89
C TYR A 116 -5.96 -14.30 -1.18
N ASP A 117 -6.59 -15.47 -1.29
CA ASP A 117 -6.27 -16.63 -0.44
C ASP A 117 -5.10 -17.49 -0.94
N GLY A 118 -4.47 -17.11 -2.04
CA GLY A 118 -3.33 -17.86 -2.59
C GLY A 118 -3.68 -18.91 -3.62
N THR A 119 -4.98 -19.09 -3.92
CA THR A 119 -5.42 -20.12 -4.88
C THR A 119 -5.63 -19.58 -6.30
N PHE A 120 -5.52 -18.25 -6.48
CA PHE A 120 -5.76 -17.57 -7.75
C PHE A 120 -7.17 -17.81 -8.30
N THR A 121 -8.15 -17.92 -7.40
CA THR A 121 -9.55 -18.19 -7.75
C THR A 121 -10.48 -17.02 -7.48
N GLY A 122 -9.93 -15.88 -6.99
CA GLY A 122 -10.72 -14.72 -6.62
C GLY A 122 -11.26 -14.77 -5.19
N ASN A 123 -11.03 -15.85 -4.47
CA ASN A 123 -11.45 -15.96 -3.08
C ASN A 123 -10.55 -15.10 -2.17
N LYS A 124 -11.17 -14.45 -1.20
CA LYS A 124 -10.49 -13.57 -0.26
C LYS A 124 -10.58 -14.10 1.16
N ILE A 125 -9.56 -13.82 1.95
CA ILE A 125 -9.49 -14.20 3.36
C ILE A 125 -9.03 -13.00 4.19
N PRO A 126 -9.31 -12.99 5.51
CA PRO A 126 -8.73 -11.98 6.39
C PRO A 126 -7.21 -12.05 6.37
N GLY A 127 -6.57 -10.89 6.26
CA GLY A 127 -5.11 -10.81 6.25
C GLY A 127 -4.65 -9.48 5.72
N ASP A 128 -3.33 -9.26 5.81
CA ASP A 128 -2.68 -8.03 5.38
C ASP A 128 -1.61 -8.33 4.34
N GLY A 129 -1.43 -7.41 3.40
CA GLY A 129 -0.33 -7.45 2.46
C GLY A 129 1.02 -7.23 3.17
N VAL A 130 2.10 -7.55 2.47
CA VAL A 130 3.46 -7.53 3.05
C VAL A 130 3.83 -6.15 3.59
N THR A 131 3.54 -5.08 2.83
CA THR A 131 3.84 -3.71 3.26
C THR A 131 3.00 -3.32 4.48
N VAL A 132 1.71 -3.71 4.50
CA VAL A 132 0.84 -3.40 5.62
C VAL A 132 1.33 -4.09 6.89
N GLN A 133 1.74 -5.35 6.79
CA GLN A 133 2.30 -6.06 7.95
C GLN A 133 3.49 -5.32 8.54
N LEU A 134 4.39 -4.83 7.67
CA LEU A 134 5.58 -4.13 8.10
C LEU A 134 5.24 -2.76 8.71
N PHE A 135 4.34 -2.01 8.09
CA PHE A 135 3.91 -0.71 8.62
C PHE A 135 3.26 -0.85 10.00
N LYS A 136 2.41 -1.86 10.18
CA LYS A 136 1.79 -2.12 11.48
C LYS A 136 2.83 -2.42 12.55
N LYS A 137 3.86 -3.20 12.23
CA LYS A 137 4.96 -3.50 13.15
C LYS A 137 5.67 -2.24 13.62
N HIS A 138 5.72 -1.21 12.78
CA HIS A 138 6.41 0.06 13.08
C HIS A 138 5.44 1.16 13.49
N ASN A 139 4.22 0.79 13.87
CA ASN A 139 3.22 1.69 14.42
C ASN A 139 2.80 2.80 13.46
N ILE A 140 2.82 2.54 12.17
CA ILE A 140 2.28 3.46 11.16
C ILE A 140 0.86 3.02 10.85
N PRO A 141 -0.17 3.84 11.16
CA PRO A 141 -1.55 3.50 10.84
C PRO A 141 -1.76 3.37 9.34
N VAL A 142 -2.53 2.37 8.93
CA VAL A 142 -2.82 2.14 7.51
C VAL A 142 -4.32 2.14 7.30
N PHE A 143 -4.75 2.84 6.24
CA PHE A 143 -6.13 2.88 5.77
C PHE A 143 -6.16 2.43 4.32
N THR A 144 -7.29 1.95 3.85
CA THR A 144 -7.50 1.69 2.42
C THR A 144 -8.29 2.83 1.80
N GLU A 145 -8.41 2.83 0.48
CA GLU A 145 -9.25 3.80 -0.24
C GLU A 145 -10.73 3.70 0.13
N ASP A 146 -11.13 2.61 0.77
CA ASP A 146 -12.52 2.41 1.23
C ASP A 146 -12.75 2.91 2.65
N GLU A 147 -11.72 3.43 3.30
CA GLU A 147 -11.76 3.89 4.69
C GLU A 147 -11.46 5.38 4.83
N LEU A 148 -11.70 6.17 3.79
CA LEU A 148 -11.35 7.60 3.80
C LEU A 148 -12.10 8.40 4.86
N ASP A 149 -13.26 7.94 5.27
CA ASP A 149 -14.04 8.55 6.36
C ASP A 149 -13.42 8.33 7.75
N LEU A 150 -12.44 7.42 7.86
CA LEU A 150 -11.78 7.12 9.12
C LEU A 150 -10.45 7.85 9.30
N LEU A 151 -10.00 8.63 8.32
CA LEU A 151 -8.71 9.29 8.37
C LEU A 151 -8.62 10.29 9.52
N PRO A 152 -7.46 10.40 10.20
CA PRO A 152 -7.29 11.33 11.33
C PRO A 152 -7.00 12.76 10.86
N LEU A 153 -7.89 13.30 10.05
CA LEU A 153 -7.76 14.64 9.48
C LEU A 153 -8.88 15.57 9.94
#